data_449baf02ff3d375c2c0376ebd4a7c6a0
#
_entry.id   449baf02ff3d375c2c0376ebd4a7c6a0
#
_cell.length_a   1.000
_cell.length_b   1.000
_cell.length_c   1.000
_cell.angle_alpha   90.00
_cell.angle_beta   90.00
_cell.angle_gamma   90.00
#
_symmetry.space_group_name_H-M   'P 1'
#
loop_
_entity.id
_entity.type
_entity.pdbx_description
1 polymer ?
#
loop_
_entity_poly.entity_id
_entity_poly.type
_entity_poly.pdbx_seq_one_letter_code
_entity_poly.pdbx_strand_id
1 'polypeptide(L)'
;VFGKIGTERLQINEDSVWTGSFMERVNPDARENYPKVRELLLNGEIEQAELLAERSMYATYPHMRHYQTLGDGWIDFYKQRGKTVFKKDQGGLLSVQHESVEVQTYNRELDISRAVGKIQYESEKGKYEREFFASNPDHIIVYQMKSIDGELLNFDLSLTRKDNRSGRGSSFCDGTEVLDGNKIRLYGKQGGDHGIAFELLVQVRTKNGKISRMGSHLLVEDAKEATLFITARTSFRSEQPLQWCMDVLSNAEKESYGTLQERHIKDYLSYYEKSNLKLNYKDSYEHL
;
A
#
# COMPACT_ATOMS: atom_id res chain seq x y z
N VAL A 1 2.84 -9.86 1.39
CA VAL A 1 4.04 -10.66 1.06
C VAL A 1 4.89 -9.85 0.11
N PHE A 2 6.18 -9.74 0.35
CA PHE A 2 7.14 -8.97 -0.44
C PHE A 2 8.28 -9.88 -0.93
N GLY A 3 9.09 -9.39 -1.88
CA GLY A 3 10.32 -10.04 -2.31
C GLY A 3 10.21 -10.86 -3.58
N LYS A 4 9.24 -10.61 -4.42
CA LYS A 4 9.17 -11.25 -5.73
C LYS A 4 10.22 -10.63 -6.67
N ILE A 5 10.99 -11.45 -7.40
CA ILE A 5 12.17 -11.00 -8.14
C ILE A 5 11.80 -10.27 -9.44
N GLY A 6 11.03 -10.91 -10.31
CA GLY A 6 10.71 -10.36 -11.63
C GLY A 6 9.66 -9.26 -11.63
N THR A 7 8.72 -9.30 -10.66
CA THR A 7 7.68 -8.29 -10.49
C THR A 7 7.41 -8.12 -9.02
N GLU A 8 7.67 -6.97 -8.45
CA GLU A 8 7.34 -6.65 -7.06
C GLU A 8 6.02 -5.89 -7.00
N ARG A 9 5.18 -6.23 -6.01
CA ARG A 9 3.92 -5.54 -5.74
C ARG A 9 3.97 -4.92 -4.35
N LEU A 10 3.84 -3.62 -4.30
CA LEU A 10 3.71 -2.85 -3.07
C LEU A 10 2.23 -2.49 -2.89
N GLN A 11 1.53 -3.20 -2.02
CA GLN A 11 0.14 -2.88 -1.69
C GLN A 11 0.12 -1.80 -0.62
N ILE A 12 -0.41 -0.65 -0.97
CA ILE A 12 -0.43 0.54 -0.11
C ILE A 12 -1.83 0.70 0.49
N ASN A 13 -1.84 0.95 1.80
CA ASN A 13 -3.04 1.26 2.56
C ASN A 13 -2.92 2.64 3.21
N GLU A 14 -4.04 3.31 3.35
CA GLU A 14 -4.21 4.51 4.15
C GLU A 14 -5.53 4.38 4.92
N ASP A 15 -5.49 4.56 6.23
CA ASP A 15 -6.54 4.19 7.17
C ASP A 15 -7.86 4.98 7.04
N SER A 16 -7.84 6.11 6.34
CA SER A 16 -9.04 6.93 6.09
C SER A 16 -9.70 6.66 4.72
N VAL A 17 -9.19 5.70 3.92
CA VAL A 17 -9.80 5.35 2.62
C VAL A 17 -10.94 4.35 2.82
N TRP A 18 -12.16 4.87 2.88
CA TRP A 18 -13.39 4.10 3.03
C TRP A 18 -14.36 4.38 1.90
N THR A 19 -15.26 3.44 1.59
CA THR A 19 -16.29 3.64 0.57
C THR A 19 -17.32 4.67 0.99
N GLY A 20 -17.83 5.41 0.01
CA GLY A 20 -18.93 6.36 0.18
C GLY A 20 -18.53 7.64 0.88
N SER A 21 -19.54 8.48 1.11
CA SER A 21 -19.42 9.77 1.79
C SER A 21 -19.86 9.69 3.25
N PHE A 22 -19.69 10.81 3.97
CA PHE A 22 -20.34 10.99 5.25
C PHE A 22 -21.86 10.77 5.12
N MET A 23 -22.43 10.11 6.10
CA MET A 23 -23.86 9.87 6.21
C MET A 23 -24.26 10.03 7.67
N GLU A 24 -25.28 10.86 7.92
CA GLU A 24 -25.91 10.91 9.21
C GLU A 24 -26.64 9.58 9.48
N ARG A 25 -26.29 8.95 10.59
CA ARG A 25 -26.81 7.62 10.94
C ARG A 25 -27.72 7.62 12.14
N VAL A 26 -27.88 8.77 12.79
CA VAL A 26 -28.78 8.88 13.92
C VAL A 26 -30.21 8.64 13.42
N ASN A 27 -30.89 7.65 14.01
CA ASN A 27 -32.29 7.43 13.71
C ASN A 27 -33.09 8.59 14.34
N PRO A 28 -33.85 9.37 13.56
CA PRO A 28 -34.58 10.53 14.09
C PRO A 28 -35.63 10.13 15.11
N ASP A 29 -36.13 8.91 15.03
CA ASP A 29 -37.20 8.42 15.92
C ASP A 29 -36.67 7.86 17.25
N ALA A 30 -35.34 7.70 17.37
CA ALA A 30 -34.73 7.08 18.55
C ALA A 30 -35.07 7.82 19.85
N ARG A 31 -35.01 9.15 19.81
CA ARG A 31 -35.26 9.99 21.00
C ARG A 31 -36.68 9.84 21.52
N GLU A 32 -37.65 9.78 20.63
CA GLU A 32 -39.09 9.66 20.99
C GLU A 32 -39.44 8.26 21.49
N ASN A 33 -38.86 7.23 20.87
CA ASN A 33 -39.23 5.84 21.16
C ASN A 33 -38.41 5.21 22.29
N TYR A 34 -37.28 5.79 22.70
CA TYR A 34 -36.48 5.28 23.82
C TYR A 34 -37.26 5.07 25.11
N PRO A 35 -38.12 6.02 25.58
CA PRO A 35 -38.98 5.81 26.78
C PRO A 35 -39.94 4.64 26.63
N LYS A 36 -40.51 4.45 25.43
CA LYS A 36 -41.45 3.36 25.15
C LYS A 36 -40.77 1.98 25.19
N VAL A 37 -39.55 1.91 24.59
CA VAL A 37 -38.72 0.68 24.65
C VAL A 37 -38.43 0.31 26.11
N ARG A 38 -38.03 1.33 26.91
CA ARG A 38 -37.75 1.13 28.34
C ARG A 38 -38.98 0.65 29.11
N GLU A 39 -40.15 1.21 28.87
CA GLU A 39 -41.40 0.81 29.49
C GLU A 39 -41.76 -0.64 29.17
N LEU A 40 -41.67 -1.05 27.88
CA LEU A 40 -41.92 -2.44 27.46
C LEU A 40 -40.95 -3.41 28.16
N LEU A 41 -39.66 -3.05 28.27
CA LEU A 41 -38.69 -3.88 29.00
C LEU A 41 -39.02 -4.03 30.47
N LEU A 42 -39.44 -2.95 31.14
CA LEU A 42 -39.83 -2.98 32.55
C LEU A 42 -41.11 -3.79 32.80
N ASN A 43 -41.99 -3.85 31.82
CA ASN A 43 -43.24 -4.66 31.88
C ASN A 43 -43.01 -6.14 31.48
N GLY A 44 -41.77 -6.51 31.07
CA GLY A 44 -41.47 -7.88 30.64
C GLY A 44 -41.87 -8.18 29.19
N GLU A 45 -42.27 -7.18 28.42
CA GLU A 45 -42.70 -7.32 27.02
C GLU A 45 -41.50 -7.28 26.08
N ILE A 46 -40.58 -8.24 26.23
CA ILE A 46 -39.25 -8.24 25.61
C ILE A 46 -39.33 -8.20 24.09
N GLU A 47 -40.15 -9.08 23.47
CA GLU A 47 -40.28 -9.17 22.01
C GLU A 47 -40.74 -7.84 21.37
N GLN A 48 -41.71 -7.17 22.05
CA GLN A 48 -42.19 -5.87 21.56
C GLN A 48 -41.13 -4.76 21.72
N ALA A 49 -40.39 -4.82 22.81
CA ALA A 49 -39.27 -3.90 23.06
C ALA A 49 -38.17 -4.05 21.99
N GLU A 50 -37.78 -5.29 21.67
CA GLU A 50 -36.79 -5.58 20.63
C GLU A 50 -37.26 -5.09 19.27
N LEU A 51 -38.49 -5.40 18.88
CA LEU A 51 -39.05 -4.96 17.59
C LEU A 51 -39.09 -3.43 17.47
N LEU A 52 -39.50 -2.74 18.54
CA LEU A 52 -39.56 -1.28 18.58
C LEU A 52 -38.13 -0.69 18.52
N ALA A 53 -37.20 -1.27 19.27
CA ALA A 53 -35.78 -0.83 19.24
C ALA A 53 -35.16 -1.02 17.88
N GLU A 54 -35.36 -2.15 17.23
CA GLU A 54 -34.84 -2.42 15.88
C GLU A 54 -35.31 -1.37 14.87
N ARG A 55 -36.59 -1.00 14.93
CA ARG A 55 -37.21 -0.05 13.99
C ARG A 55 -36.86 1.41 14.26
N SER A 56 -36.72 1.77 15.54
CA SER A 56 -36.63 3.17 15.95
C SER A 56 -35.27 3.61 16.52
N MET A 57 -34.43 2.66 16.96
CA MET A 57 -33.17 2.98 17.62
C MET A 57 -31.94 2.56 16.80
N TYR A 58 -32.07 1.63 15.86
CA TYR A 58 -31.00 1.25 14.99
C TYR A 58 -30.69 2.38 14.00
N ALA A 59 -29.46 2.47 13.61
CA ALA A 59 -29.04 3.41 12.59
C ALA A 59 -29.89 3.29 11.33
N THR A 60 -30.27 4.41 10.71
CA THR A 60 -31.07 4.45 9.48
C THR A 60 -30.41 3.72 8.32
N TYR A 61 -29.10 3.48 8.43
CA TYR A 61 -28.33 2.65 7.52
C TYR A 61 -27.48 1.66 8.34
N PRO A 62 -27.91 0.42 8.51
CA PRO A 62 -27.29 -0.52 9.46
C PRO A 62 -25.93 -1.04 9.00
N HIS A 63 -25.53 -0.84 7.74
CA HIS A 63 -24.28 -1.36 7.21
C HIS A 63 -23.14 -0.37 7.32
N MET A 64 -22.00 -0.84 7.84
CA MET A 64 -20.76 -0.08 7.81
C MET A 64 -20.27 0.12 6.38
N ARG A 65 -19.61 1.25 6.13
CA ARG A 65 -18.81 1.45 4.93
C ARG A 65 -17.62 0.49 4.92
N HIS A 66 -17.19 0.10 3.73
CA HIS A 66 -16.08 -0.83 3.59
C HIS A 66 -14.75 -0.06 3.53
N TYR A 67 -13.77 -0.55 4.29
CA TYR A 67 -12.38 -0.14 4.14
C TYR A 67 -11.86 -0.59 2.78
N GLN A 68 -11.00 0.22 2.17
CA GLN A 68 -10.41 -0.07 0.86
C GLN A 68 -8.92 0.15 0.87
N THR A 69 -8.20 -0.67 0.09
CA THR A 69 -6.80 -0.39 -0.21
C THR A 69 -6.68 0.92 -0.99
N LEU A 70 -5.60 1.65 -0.76
CA LEU A 70 -5.34 2.89 -1.47
C LEU A 70 -4.93 2.63 -2.92
N GLY A 71 -4.01 1.70 -3.13
CA GLY A 71 -3.52 1.30 -4.44
C GLY A 71 -2.38 0.33 -4.38
N ASP A 72 -1.93 -0.11 -5.55
CA ASP A 72 -0.79 -0.99 -5.73
C ASP A 72 0.29 -0.29 -6.56
N GLY A 73 1.53 -0.28 -6.05
CA GLY A 73 2.71 0.02 -6.84
C GLY A 73 3.27 -1.27 -7.43
N TRP A 74 3.52 -1.29 -8.72
CA TRP A 74 4.11 -2.40 -9.43
C TRP A 74 5.49 -2.02 -9.95
N ILE A 75 6.50 -2.82 -9.62
CA ILE A 75 7.87 -2.69 -10.11
C ILE A 75 8.15 -3.91 -10.97
N ASP A 76 8.23 -3.71 -12.26
CA ASP A 76 8.40 -4.75 -13.26
C ASP A 76 9.82 -4.72 -13.84
N PHE A 77 10.66 -5.67 -13.44
CA PHE A 77 12.06 -5.76 -13.88
C PHE A 77 12.17 -6.48 -15.23
N TYR A 78 11.87 -5.78 -16.32
CA TYR A 78 11.70 -6.39 -17.63
C TYR A 78 12.97 -7.04 -18.21
N LYS A 79 14.18 -6.56 -17.87
CA LYS A 79 15.44 -7.20 -18.24
C LYS A 79 15.83 -8.37 -17.30
N GLN A 80 15.23 -8.44 -16.13
CA GLN A 80 15.40 -9.56 -15.19
C GLN A 80 14.30 -10.63 -15.32
N ARG A 81 13.32 -10.39 -16.17
CA ARG A 81 12.34 -11.39 -16.55
C ARG A 81 13.01 -12.42 -17.46
N GLY A 82 12.68 -13.68 -17.29
CA GLY A 82 13.01 -14.72 -18.27
C GLY A 82 12.37 -14.42 -19.63
N LYS A 83 12.59 -15.30 -20.59
CA LYS A 83 12.04 -15.16 -21.94
C LYS A 83 10.53 -15.01 -21.91
N THR A 84 10.03 -14.04 -22.65
CA THR A 84 8.61 -13.92 -22.92
C THR A 84 8.17 -15.04 -23.85
N VAL A 85 7.34 -15.95 -23.35
CA VAL A 85 6.76 -17.02 -24.14
C VAL A 85 5.32 -16.69 -24.44
N PHE A 86 4.97 -16.63 -25.71
CA PHE A 86 3.59 -16.51 -26.14
C PHE A 86 2.97 -17.92 -26.19
N LYS A 87 2.04 -18.21 -25.30
CA LYS A 87 1.25 -19.44 -25.34
C LYS A 87 -0.15 -19.13 -25.84
N LYS A 88 -0.59 -19.95 -26.79
CA LYS A 88 -1.95 -19.94 -27.30
C LYS A 88 -2.76 -20.93 -26.46
N ASP A 89 -3.82 -20.47 -25.81
CA ASP A 89 -4.74 -21.35 -25.10
C ASP A 89 -5.64 -22.13 -26.07
N GLN A 90 -6.45 -23.05 -25.56
CA GLN A 90 -7.39 -23.84 -26.36
C GLN A 90 -8.46 -22.98 -27.06
N GLY A 91 -8.71 -21.75 -26.62
CA GLY A 91 -9.61 -20.77 -27.25
C GLY A 91 -8.93 -19.87 -28.27
N GLY A 92 -7.63 -20.07 -28.53
CA GLY A 92 -6.87 -19.26 -29.48
C GLY A 92 -6.38 -17.91 -28.94
N LEU A 93 -6.64 -17.57 -27.66
CA LEU A 93 -6.14 -16.38 -27.01
C LEU A 93 -4.64 -16.50 -26.71
N LEU A 94 -3.89 -15.48 -27.14
CA LEU A 94 -2.47 -15.36 -26.84
C LEU A 94 -2.30 -14.89 -25.39
N SER A 95 -1.73 -15.74 -24.55
CA SER A 95 -1.28 -15.36 -23.22
C SER A 95 0.23 -15.14 -23.20
N VAL A 96 0.65 -14.08 -22.54
CA VAL A 96 2.07 -13.80 -22.29
C VAL A 96 2.45 -14.50 -20.99
N GLN A 97 3.32 -15.49 -21.06
CA GLN A 97 3.94 -16.09 -19.89
C GLN A 97 5.39 -15.63 -19.81
N HIS A 98 5.77 -15.10 -18.66
CA HIS A 98 7.16 -14.81 -18.37
C HIS A 98 7.79 -16.03 -17.72
N GLU A 99 8.88 -16.52 -18.28
CA GLU A 99 9.70 -17.52 -17.59
C GLU A 99 10.24 -16.92 -16.30
N SER A 100 10.31 -17.71 -15.24
CA SER A 100 10.94 -17.29 -13.99
C SER A 100 12.44 -17.05 -14.21
N VAL A 101 12.96 -16.00 -13.60
CA VAL A 101 14.41 -15.81 -13.50
C VAL A 101 14.96 -16.92 -12.63
N GLU A 102 15.95 -17.66 -13.14
CA GLU A 102 16.63 -18.69 -12.36
C GLU A 102 17.52 -18.01 -11.31
N VAL A 103 17.30 -18.37 -10.05
CA VAL A 103 17.94 -17.74 -8.90
C VAL A 103 18.82 -18.76 -8.21
N GLN A 104 20.08 -18.42 -8.07
CA GLN A 104 21.08 -19.27 -7.40
C GLN A 104 20.97 -19.19 -5.87
N THR A 105 20.81 -17.97 -5.36
CA THR A 105 20.59 -17.71 -3.94
C THR A 105 19.49 -16.69 -3.73
N TYR A 106 18.69 -16.88 -2.68
CA TYR A 106 17.64 -15.95 -2.31
C TYR A 106 17.50 -15.90 -0.78
N ASN A 107 17.56 -14.68 -0.24
CA ASN A 107 17.29 -14.41 1.17
C ASN A 107 16.29 -13.27 1.29
N ARG A 108 15.34 -13.43 2.21
CA ARG A 108 14.36 -12.40 2.57
C ARG A 108 14.25 -12.33 4.09
N GLU A 109 14.49 -11.17 4.62
CA GLU A 109 14.58 -10.91 6.04
C GLU A 109 13.69 -9.71 6.42
N LEU A 110 13.11 -9.77 7.62
CA LEU A 110 12.51 -8.64 8.30
C LEU A 110 13.21 -8.51 9.66
N ASP A 111 14.06 -7.49 9.79
CA ASP A 111 14.66 -7.13 11.06
C ASP A 111 13.61 -6.41 11.93
N ILE A 112 13.01 -7.16 12.84
CA ILE A 112 11.99 -6.63 13.75
C ILE A 112 12.56 -5.69 14.81
N SER A 113 13.87 -5.73 15.07
CA SER A 113 14.52 -4.81 16.02
C SER A 113 14.72 -3.41 15.41
N ARG A 114 14.73 -3.30 14.09
CA ARG A 114 14.93 -2.04 13.36
C ARG A 114 13.75 -1.69 12.46
N ALA A 115 12.75 -2.57 12.34
CA ALA A 115 11.64 -2.50 11.39
C ALA A 115 12.09 -2.24 9.95
N VAL A 116 13.11 -3.00 9.50
CA VAL A 116 13.68 -2.91 8.15
C VAL A 116 13.53 -4.24 7.45
N GLY A 117 12.92 -4.23 6.27
CA GLY A 117 12.83 -5.40 5.40
C GLY A 117 13.97 -5.41 4.39
N LYS A 118 14.54 -6.58 4.16
CA LYS A 118 15.66 -6.79 3.25
C LYS A 118 15.44 -7.99 2.34
N ILE A 119 15.86 -7.86 1.10
CA ILE A 119 15.85 -8.92 0.09
C ILE A 119 17.21 -8.93 -0.57
N GLN A 120 17.83 -10.09 -0.64
CA GLN A 120 19.09 -10.31 -1.35
C GLN A 120 18.94 -11.53 -2.24
N TYR A 121 19.39 -11.42 -3.47
CA TYR A 121 19.39 -12.57 -4.37
C TYR A 121 20.53 -12.50 -5.37
N GLU A 122 20.93 -13.66 -5.84
CA GLU A 122 21.91 -13.85 -6.90
C GLU A 122 21.28 -14.64 -8.04
N SER A 123 21.46 -14.18 -9.25
CA SER A 123 21.05 -14.83 -10.48
C SER A 123 22.22 -14.88 -11.45
N GLU A 124 22.05 -15.50 -12.62
CA GLU A 124 23.04 -15.45 -13.70
C GLU A 124 23.45 -14.03 -14.11
N LYS A 125 22.61 -13.02 -13.79
CA LYS A 125 22.80 -11.61 -14.13
C LYS A 125 23.53 -10.80 -13.06
N GLY A 126 23.80 -11.39 -11.90
CA GLY A 126 24.53 -10.77 -10.80
C GLY A 126 23.76 -10.77 -9.49
N LYS A 127 24.30 -10.00 -8.54
CA LYS A 127 23.79 -9.86 -7.17
C LYS A 127 23.03 -8.57 -7.00
N TYR A 128 21.89 -8.69 -6.35
CA TYR A 128 20.95 -7.58 -6.14
C TYR A 128 20.52 -7.52 -4.67
N GLU A 129 20.31 -6.31 -4.21
CA GLU A 129 19.79 -6.04 -2.87
C GLU A 129 18.62 -5.07 -2.95
N ARG A 130 17.59 -5.31 -2.14
CA ARG A 130 16.48 -4.38 -1.91
C ARG A 130 16.29 -4.23 -0.41
N GLU A 131 16.12 -2.99 0.03
CA GLU A 131 15.87 -2.68 1.44
C GLU A 131 14.75 -1.66 1.55
N PHE A 132 13.88 -1.80 2.55
CA PHE A 132 12.75 -0.90 2.70
C PHE A 132 12.34 -0.75 4.16
N PHE A 133 11.77 0.42 4.45
CA PHE A 133 11.21 0.77 5.75
C PHE A 133 10.11 1.82 5.59
N ALA A 134 9.26 1.98 6.62
CA ALA A 134 8.22 3.01 6.69
C ALA A 134 8.57 4.01 7.80
N SER A 135 9.05 5.19 7.40
CA SER A 135 9.43 6.27 8.33
C SER A 135 8.20 7.09 8.73
N ASN A 136 7.78 6.95 9.97
CA ASN A 136 6.70 7.77 10.53
C ASN A 136 7.08 9.25 10.64
N PRO A 137 8.29 9.63 11.14
CA PRO A 137 8.67 11.04 11.24
C PRO A 137 8.80 11.74 9.89
N ASP A 138 9.07 11.00 8.82
CA ASP A 138 9.19 11.55 7.46
C ASP A 138 7.92 11.37 6.63
N HIS A 139 6.92 10.64 7.13
CA HIS A 139 5.67 10.31 6.46
C HIS A 139 5.85 9.63 5.09
N ILE A 140 6.88 8.78 4.96
CA ILE A 140 7.20 8.08 3.71
C ILE A 140 7.49 6.59 3.95
N ILE A 141 7.25 5.80 2.90
CA ILE A 141 7.88 4.50 2.75
C ILE A 141 9.08 4.69 1.82
N VAL A 142 10.23 4.19 2.22
CA VAL A 142 11.46 4.19 1.42
C VAL A 142 11.73 2.78 0.94
N TYR A 143 11.88 2.60 -0.37
CA TYR A 143 12.21 1.33 -1.00
C TYR A 143 13.44 1.52 -1.89
N GLN A 144 14.59 1.00 -1.46
CA GLN A 144 15.85 1.12 -2.18
C GLN A 144 16.21 -0.20 -2.85
N MET A 145 16.71 -0.10 -4.07
CA MET A 145 17.18 -1.23 -4.88
C MET A 145 18.60 -0.96 -5.37
N LYS A 146 19.46 -1.98 -5.31
CA LYS A 146 20.85 -1.90 -5.74
C LYS A 146 21.24 -3.09 -6.60
N SER A 147 21.96 -2.84 -7.68
CA SER A 147 22.80 -3.85 -8.32
C SER A 147 24.18 -3.83 -7.65
N ILE A 148 24.52 -4.90 -6.95
CA ILE A 148 25.80 -5.00 -6.22
C ILE A 148 26.92 -5.28 -7.22
N ASP A 149 26.77 -6.34 -8.00
CA ASP A 149 27.59 -6.68 -9.15
C ASP A 149 26.68 -7.22 -10.28
N GLY A 150 27.11 -7.07 -11.53
CA GLY A 150 26.35 -7.56 -12.68
C GLY A 150 25.55 -6.48 -13.41
N GLU A 151 24.45 -6.89 -14.03
CA GLU A 151 23.62 -6.01 -14.86
C GLU A 151 22.96 -4.90 -14.04
N LEU A 152 22.85 -3.72 -14.65
CA LEU A 152 22.19 -2.56 -14.07
C LEU A 152 20.68 -2.77 -13.95
N LEU A 153 20.05 -2.04 -13.04
CA LEU A 153 18.61 -2.10 -12.81
C LEU A 153 17.86 -1.49 -14.00
N ASN A 154 16.88 -2.25 -14.49
CA ASN A 154 15.96 -1.82 -15.53
C ASN A 154 14.56 -2.27 -15.13
N PHE A 155 13.64 -1.32 -14.92
CA PHE A 155 12.29 -1.63 -14.50
C PHE A 155 11.27 -0.59 -14.96
N ASP A 156 10.04 -1.02 -14.98
CA ASP A 156 8.84 -0.22 -15.18
C ASP A 156 8.14 -0.05 -13.83
N LEU A 157 7.81 1.19 -13.47
CA LEU A 157 7.02 1.51 -12.29
C LEU A 157 5.65 2.01 -12.72
N SER A 158 4.61 1.36 -12.21
CA SER A 158 3.22 1.76 -12.43
C SER A 158 2.41 1.74 -11.15
N LEU A 159 1.36 2.57 -11.10
CA LEU A 159 0.39 2.56 -10.02
C LEU A 159 -0.96 2.07 -10.54
N THR A 160 -1.63 1.22 -9.78
CA THR A 160 -2.98 0.73 -10.12
C THR A 160 -3.86 0.68 -8.88
N ARG A 161 -5.15 0.81 -9.10
CA ARG A 161 -6.15 0.57 -8.07
C ARG A 161 -7.22 -0.33 -8.67
N LYS A 162 -7.02 -1.65 -8.53
CA LYS A 162 -7.93 -2.64 -9.10
C LYS A 162 -9.06 -2.98 -8.16
N ASP A 163 -10.19 -3.26 -8.76
CA ASP A 163 -11.37 -3.77 -8.11
C ASP A 163 -11.08 -5.05 -7.32
N ASN A 164 -11.57 -5.11 -6.10
CA ASN A 164 -11.51 -6.33 -5.31
C ASN A 164 -12.53 -7.33 -5.88
N ARG A 165 -12.09 -8.56 -6.09
CA ARG A 165 -12.87 -9.68 -6.65
C ARG A 165 -14.19 -10.00 -5.93
N SER A 166 -14.55 -9.30 -4.89
CA SER A 166 -15.77 -9.54 -4.09
C SER A 166 -17.03 -8.86 -4.62
N GLY A 167 -16.97 -8.07 -5.68
CA GLY A 167 -18.14 -7.43 -6.30
C GLY A 167 -18.91 -6.45 -5.40
N ARG A 168 -18.41 -6.18 -4.22
CA ARG A 168 -19.04 -5.27 -3.25
C ARG A 168 -18.20 -4.03 -3.00
N GLY A 169 -18.23 -3.14 -3.95
CA GLY A 169 -17.53 -1.86 -3.88
C GLY A 169 -16.35 -1.80 -4.83
N SER A 170 -16.54 -1.17 -5.96
CA SER A 170 -15.50 -0.90 -6.94
C SER A 170 -14.45 0.03 -6.34
N SER A 171 -13.19 -0.43 -6.30
CA SER A 171 -12.04 0.44 -6.06
C SER A 171 -11.72 1.11 -7.37
N PHE A 172 -12.15 2.32 -7.57
CA PHE A 172 -11.76 3.11 -8.73
C PHE A 172 -10.81 4.24 -8.33
N CYS A 173 -10.08 4.76 -9.29
CA CYS A 173 -9.35 6.01 -9.21
C CYS A 173 -9.74 6.89 -10.38
N ASP A 174 -9.62 8.21 -10.20
CA ASP A 174 -9.93 9.16 -11.26
C ASP A 174 -8.81 9.21 -12.29
N GLY A 175 -7.58 8.90 -11.88
CA GLY A 175 -6.47 8.82 -12.81
C GLY A 175 -5.16 8.37 -12.21
N THR A 176 -4.23 8.11 -13.14
CA THR A 176 -2.81 7.90 -12.86
C THR A 176 -2.02 8.74 -13.86
N GLU A 177 -1.06 9.51 -13.39
CA GLU A 177 -0.27 10.41 -14.22
C GLU A 177 1.18 10.51 -13.74
N VAL A 178 2.06 10.96 -14.64
CA VAL A 178 3.46 11.25 -14.33
C VAL A 178 3.63 12.74 -14.17
N LEU A 179 4.21 13.16 -13.05
CA LEU A 179 4.54 14.53 -12.69
C LEU A 179 6.06 14.72 -12.70
N ASP A 180 6.54 15.89 -13.14
CA ASP A 180 7.95 16.33 -13.10
C ASP A 180 8.97 15.32 -13.66
N GLY A 181 8.52 14.35 -14.45
CA GLY A 181 9.36 13.35 -15.10
C GLY A 181 9.92 12.23 -14.22
N ASN A 182 9.82 12.33 -12.89
CA ASN A 182 10.32 11.32 -11.95
C ASN A 182 9.32 10.95 -10.84
N LYS A 183 8.11 11.48 -10.89
CA LYS A 183 7.03 11.18 -9.95
C LYS A 183 5.85 10.56 -10.68
N ILE A 184 5.23 9.58 -10.07
CA ILE A 184 3.96 9.00 -10.52
C ILE A 184 2.92 9.19 -9.44
N ARG A 185 1.73 9.61 -9.85
CA ARG A 185 0.57 9.91 -9.00
C ARG A 185 -0.59 9.00 -9.35
N LEU A 186 -1.28 8.50 -8.33
CA LEU A 186 -2.61 7.87 -8.44
C LEU A 186 -3.55 8.65 -7.52
N TYR A 187 -4.68 9.06 -8.05
CA TYR A 187 -5.63 9.91 -7.33
C TYR A 187 -7.08 9.54 -7.61
N GLY A 188 -7.95 9.97 -6.73
CA GLY A 188 -9.38 9.80 -6.91
C GLY A 188 -10.18 10.35 -5.75
N LYS A 189 -11.50 10.36 -5.93
CA LYS A 189 -12.46 10.76 -4.90
C LYS A 189 -13.58 9.75 -4.83
N GLN A 190 -13.87 9.25 -3.64
CA GLN A 190 -14.94 8.29 -3.41
C GLN A 190 -16.10 8.90 -2.64
N GLY A 191 -17.34 8.56 -3.04
CA GLY A 191 -18.53 9.00 -2.33
C GLY A 191 -19.10 10.32 -2.81
N GLY A 192 -18.82 10.70 -4.07
CA GLY A 192 -19.36 11.95 -4.66
C GLY A 192 -18.81 13.22 -4.00
N ASP A 193 -19.61 14.29 -3.94
CA ASP A 193 -19.16 15.61 -3.50
C ASP A 193 -18.67 15.66 -2.05
N HIS A 194 -19.24 14.83 -1.19
CA HIS A 194 -18.85 14.72 0.23
C HIS A 194 -17.93 13.55 0.52
N GLY A 195 -17.39 12.91 -0.52
CA GLY A 195 -16.50 11.78 -0.40
C GLY A 195 -15.07 12.20 -0.06
N ILE A 196 -14.26 11.20 0.31
CA ILE A 196 -12.86 11.38 0.63
C ILE A 196 -12.05 11.33 -0.68
N ALA A 197 -11.33 12.42 -0.97
CA ALA A 197 -10.29 12.44 -2.00
C ALA A 197 -9.00 11.82 -1.43
N PHE A 198 -8.27 11.12 -2.27
CA PHE A 198 -7.01 10.47 -1.91
C PHE A 198 -5.94 10.71 -2.98
N GLU A 199 -4.71 10.74 -2.50
CA GLU A 199 -3.49 10.88 -3.28
C GLU A 199 -2.49 9.81 -2.87
N LEU A 200 -1.89 9.15 -3.84
CA LEU A 200 -0.72 8.28 -3.68
C LEU A 200 0.35 8.76 -4.66
N LEU A 201 1.50 9.13 -4.14
CA LEU A 201 2.63 9.58 -4.94
C LEU A 201 3.84 8.68 -4.71
N VAL A 202 4.54 8.37 -5.78
CA VAL A 202 5.84 7.71 -5.74
C VAL A 202 6.84 8.54 -6.53
N GLN A 203 7.92 8.92 -5.90
CA GLN A 203 9.06 9.59 -6.54
C GLN A 203 10.21 8.61 -6.68
N VAL A 204 10.84 8.62 -7.85
CA VAL A 204 12.04 7.82 -8.16
C VAL A 204 13.27 8.70 -8.14
N ARG A 205 14.30 8.26 -7.42
CA ARG A 205 15.66 8.82 -7.46
C ARG A 205 16.64 7.72 -7.87
N THR A 206 17.50 7.98 -8.84
CA THR A 206 18.49 7.01 -9.33
C THR A 206 19.92 7.52 -9.12
N LYS A 207 20.82 6.57 -8.88
CA LYS A 207 22.26 6.81 -8.99
C LYS A 207 22.75 6.17 -10.28
N ASN A 208 23.22 6.99 -11.19
CA ASN A 208 23.39 6.64 -12.59
C ASN A 208 22.06 6.12 -13.18
N GLY A 209 21.94 6.05 -14.46
CA GLY A 209 20.71 5.62 -15.11
C GLY A 209 19.78 6.77 -15.50
N LYS A 210 18.78 6.43 -16.27
CA LYS A 210 17.84 7.34 -16.89
C LYS A 210 16.43 7.05 -16.39
N ILE A 211 15.66 8.09 -16.12
CA ILE A 211 14.23 8.00 -15.86
C ILE A 211 13.50 8.61 -17.07
N SER A 212 12.51 7.90 -17.59
CA SER A 212 11.69 8.39 -18.68
C SER A 212 10.20 8.04 -18.45
N ARG A 213 9.33 8.81 -19.09
CA ARG A 213 7.88 8.61 -19.05
C ARG A 213 7.41 7.77 -20.23
N MET A 214 6.52 6.81 -19.98
CA MET A 214 5.76 6.12 -21.01
C MET A 214 4.28 6.04 -20.58
N GLY A 215 3.46 6.95 -21.09
CA GLY A 215 2.07 7.09 -20.65
C GLY A 215 1.98 7.45 -19.17
N SER A 216 1.33 6.59 -18.39
CA SER A 216 1.23 6.68 -16.92
C SER A 216 2.27 5.82 -16.19
N HIS A 217 3.37 5.45 -16.84
CA HIS A 217 4.45 4.66 -16.29
C HIS A 217 5.75 5.46 -16.21
N LEU A 218 6.61 5.11 -15.25
CA LEU A 218 8.01 5.55 -15.20
C LEU A 218 8.91 4.38 -15.57
N LEU A 219 9.74 4.59 -16.59
CA LEU A 219 10.79 3.64 -16.98
C LEU A 219 12.10 4.06 -16.34
N VAL A 220 12.76 3.14 -15.67
CA VAL A 220 14.11 3.31 -15.15
C VAL A 220 15.03 2.38 -15.93
N GLU A 221 16.09 2.96 -16.50
CA GLU A 221 17.06 2.27 -17.34
C GLU A 221 18.48 2.50 -16.83
N ASP A 222 19.27 1.43 -16.82
CA ASP A 222 20.69 1.40 -16.52
C ASP A 222 21.09 2.06 -15.18
N ALA A 223 20.25 1.88 -14.15
CA ALA A 223 20.49 2.42 -12.82
C ALA A 223 21.35 1.46 -11.98
N LYS A 224 22.41 1.98 -11.35
CA LYS A 224 23.19 1.22 -10.35
C LYS A 224 22.40 1.09 -9.04
N GLU A 225 21.65 2.13 -8.70
CA GLU A 225 20.80 2.21 -7.53
C GLU A 225 19.54 3.01 -7.87
N ALA A 226 18.41 2.59 -7.34
CA ALA A 226 17.15 3.31 -7.43
C ALA A 226 16.46 3.34 -6.06
N THR A 227 15.97 4.51 -5.65
CA THR A 227 15.21 4.69 -4.42
C THR A 227 13.82 5.22 -4.75
N LEU A 228 12.79 4.53 -4.26
CA LEU A 228 11.41 4.98 -4.33
C LEU A 228 11.04 5.63 -2.99
N PHE A 229 10.51 6.85 -3.05
CA PHE A 229 9.88 7.53 -1.93
C PHE A 229 8.38 7.50 -2.16
N ILE A 230 7.64 6.86 -1.25
CA ILE A 230 6.20 6.62 -1.39
C ILE A 230 5.50 7.36 -0.27
N THR A 231 4.52 8.19 -0.61
CA THR A 231 3.69 8.90 0.37
C THR A 231 2.24 8.95 -0.10
N ALA A 232 1.34 9.09 0.86
CA ALA A 232 -0.08 9.18 0.60
C ALA A 232 -0.77 10.13 1.56
N ARG A 233 -1.85 10.74 1.12
CA ARG A 233 -2.69 11.61 1.93
C ARG A 233 -4.13 11.62 1.43
N THR A 234 -5.06 11.85 2.34
CA THR A 234 -6.49 12.00 2.00
C THR A 234 -7.02 13.36 2.42
N SER A 235 -8.16 13.74 1.86
CA SER A 235 -8.88 14.96 2.26
C SER A 235 -9.43 14.89 3.70
N PHE A 236 -9.49 13.70 4.30
CA PHE A 236 -9.82 13.54 5.71
C PHE A 236 -8.75 14.16 6.63
N ARG A 237 -7.48 14.15 6.19
CA ARG A 237 -6.33 14.62 6.98
C ARG A 237 -5.72 15.93 6.49
N SER A 238 -6.05 16.37 5.28
CA SER A 238 -5.49 17.60 4.69
C SER A 238 -6.47 18.18 3.69
N GLU A 239 -6.67 19.49 3.72
CA GLU A 239 -7.47 20.19 2.71
C GLU A 239 -6.81 20.16 1.32
N GLN A 240 -5.48 20.02 1.27
CA GLN A 240 -4.68 19.96 0.05
C GLN A 240 -3.79 18.70 0.03
N PRO A 241 -4.37 17.50 -0.18
CA PRO A 241 -3.62 16.24 -0.07
C PRO A 241 -2.45 16.16 -1.06
N LEU A 242 -2.63 16.60 -2.30
CA LEU A 242 -1.58 16.61 -3.30
C LEU A 242 -0.40 17.48 -2.90
N GLN A 243 -0.66 18.73 -2.48
CA GLN A 243 0.41 19.64 -2.07
C GLN A 243 1.20 19.08 -0.88
N TRP A 244 0.48 18.52 0.10
CA TRP A 244 1.10 17.88 1.24
C TRP A 244 2.05 16.73 0.82
N CYS A 245 1.61 15.85 -0.09
CA CYS A 245 2.45 14.78 -0.61
C CYS A 245 3.69 15.32 -1.36
N MET A 246 3.52 16.38 -2.15
CA MET A 246 4.64 17.01 -2.88
C MET A 246 5.67 17.60 -1.93
N ASP A 247 5.23 18.24 -0.85
CA ASP A 247 6.12 18.82 0.18
C ASP A 247 6.91 17.72 0.91
N VAL A 248 6.24 16.62 1.28
CA VAL A 248 6.88 15.45 1.89
C VAL A 248 7.96 14.88 0.97
N LEU A 249 7.65 14.65 -0.30
CA LEU A 249 8.61 14.12 -1.27
C LEU A 249 9.78 15.08 -1.49
N SER A 250 9.52 16.39 -1.60
CA SER A 250 10.56 17.41 -1.74
C SER A 250 11.51 17.45 -0.54
N ASN A 251 11.01 17.21 0.67
CA ASN A 251 11.85 17.14 1.87
C ASN A 251 12.67 15.84 1.89
N ALA A 252 12.07 14.71 1.57
CA ALA A 252 12.76 13.43 1.51
C ALA A 252 13.87 13.39 0.44
N GLU A 253 13.67 14.07 -0.68
CA GLU A 253 14.66 14.13 -1.78
C GLU A 253 15.98 14.79 -1.35
N LYS A 254 15.94 15.73 -0.41
CA LYS A 254 17.12 16.45 0.11
C LYS A 254 17.97 15.60 1.04
N GLU A 255 17.40 14.52 1.53
CA GLU A 255 18.03 13.68 2.54
C GLU A 255 18.74 12.47 1.95
N SER A 256 19.77 12.00 2.65
CA SER A 256 20.40 10.73 2.32
C SER A 256 19.53 9.56 2.77
N TYR A 257 19.68 8.40 2.11
CA TYR A 257 19.02 7.16 2.56
C TYR A 257 19.35 6.84 4.04
N GLY A 258 20.63 6.98 4.43
CA GLY A 258 21.08 6.73 5.80
C GLY A 258 20.41 7.65 6.82
N THR A 259 20.28 8.95 6.52
CA THR A 259 19.59 9.91 7.41
C THR A 259 18.13 9.54 7.63
N LEU A 260 17.42 9.16 6.57
CA LEU A 260 16.02 8.73 6.67
C LEU A 260 15.89 7.42 7.47
N GLN A 261 16.79 6.47 7.27
CA GLN A 261 16.82 5.20 7.99
C GLN A 261 17.14 5.40 9.48
N GLU A 262 18.10 6.27 9.81
CA GLU A 262 18.43 6.59 11.21
C GLU A 262 17.25 7.22 11.95
N ARG A 263 16.55 8.18 11.32
CA ARG A 263 15.33 8.78 11.90
C ARG A 263 14.23 7.76 12.12
N HIS A 264 14.01 6.89 11.13
CA HIS A 264 13.06 5.80 11.23
C HIS A 264 13.39 4.87 12.40
N ILE A 265 14.62 4.37 12.47
CA ILE A 265 15.05 3.44 13.53
C ILE A 265 14.93 4.10 14.92
N LYS A 266 15.35 5.34 15.06
CA LYS A 266 15.26 6.07 16.31
C LYS A 266 13.81 6.22 16.80
N ASP A 267 12.89 6.58 15.91
CA ASP A 267 11.47 6.68 16.21
C ASP A 267 10.90 5.30 16.60
N TYR A 268 11.15 4.28 15.81
CA TYR A 268 10.69 2.92 16.04
C TYR A 268 11.17 2.36 17.40
N LEU A 269 12.44 2.49 17.72
CA LEU A 269 13.01 2.01 18.98
C LEU A 269 12.37 2.67 20.19
N SER A 270 11.92 3.94 20.07
CA SER A 270 11.24 4.63 21.17
C SER A 270 9.97 3.94 21.65
N TYR A 271 9.38 3.07 20.82
CA TYR A 271 8.22 2.23 21.11
C TYR A 271 8.62 0.77 21.35
N TYR A 272 9.45 0.21 20.48
CA TYR A 272 9.84 -1.19 20.49
C TYR A 272 10.50 -1.62 21.80
N GLU A 273 11.41 -0.81 22.33
CA GLU A 273 12.13 -1.12 23.58
C GLU A 273 11.22 -1.13 24.82
N LYS A 274 10.02 -0.53 24.73
CA LYS A 274 9.04 -0.52 25.84
C LYS A 274 8.18 -1.79 25.90
N SER A 275 8.21 -2.61 24.87
CA SER A 275 7.38 -3.83 24.76
C SER A 275 8.26 -5.03 24.51
N ASN A 276 8.18 -6.03 25.37
CA ASN A 276 8.94 -7.27 25.24
C ASN A 276 8.01 -8.47 25.46
N LEU A 277 8.02 -9.41 24.50
CA LEU A 277 7.37 -10.70 24.64
C LEU A 277 8.43 -11.80 24.46
N LYS A 278 8.72 -12.52 25.53
CA LYS A 278 9.64 -13.67 25.52
C LYS A 278 8.82 -14.95 25.67
N LEU A 279 8.77 -15.74 24.61
CA LEU A 279 8.12 -17.05 24.63
C LEU A 279 9.17 -18.13 24.93
N ASN A 280 8.89 -18.96 25.94
CA ASN A 280 9.68 -20.15 26.20
C ASN A 280 9.16 -21.27 25.27
N TYR A 281 9.85 -21.51 24.15
CA TYR A 281 9.59 -22.67 23.31
C TYR A 281 10.77 -23.65 23.41
N LYS A 282 10.48 -24.93 23.37
CA LYS A 282 11.51 -25.93 23.18
C LYS A 282 11.82 -26.00 21.70
N ASP A 283 13.10 -25.97 21.35
CA ASP A 283 13.58 -26.09 19.99
C ASP A 283 13.04 -27.35 19.31
N SER A 284 11.89 -27.24 18.64
CA SER A 284 11.27 -28.33 17.89
C SER A 284 10.90 -27.95 16.46
N TYR A 285 11.40 -26.82 15.97
CA TYR A 285 11.16 -26.36 14.60
C TYR A 285 12.47 -26.23 13.83
N GLU A 286 13.18 -27.34 13.68
CA GLU A 286 14.32 -27.38 12.76
C GLU A 286 13.92 -27.53 11.28
N HIS A 287 12.65 -27.67 10.95
CA HIS A 287 12.19 -27.85 9.55
C HIS A 287 10.80 -27.26 9.34
N LEU A 288 10.73 -25.99 8.97
CA LEU A 288 9.67 -25.44 8.14
C LEU A 288 10.25 -24.62 7.00
#